data_a92ca3f3d59cf83b0c3122be45d1c38b
#
_entry.id   a92ca3f3d59cf83b0c3122be45d1c38b
#
_cell.length_a   1.000
_cell.length_b   1.000
_cell.length_c   1.000
_cell.angle_alpha   90.00
_cell.angle_beta   90.00
_cell.angle_gamma   90.00
#
_symmetry.space_group_name_H-M   'P 1'
#
loop_
_entity.id
_entity.type
_entity.pdbx_description
1 polymer ?
#
loop_
_entity_poly.entity_id
_entity_poly.type
_entity_poly.pdbx_seq_one_letter_code
_entity_poly.pdbx_strand_id
1 'polypeptide(L)'
;MYLKPDLASQGVKGSVTNALAAAFVGSLGGGKSFSNNMIVYYSVLFGAQALIVDPKAERGQWKETLPEIAHEINIVNLTSEEQNRGLLDPYVIMENPKDSESLAIDILTFLTGISSRDGEKFPVLRKAIRAVTNSEERGLFKVIEELRAEGTAISTSIADHIESFTDYDFAHLLFSDGDVTQSISLEKQLNIIQVADLVLPDKETSFEEYTTMELLSVAMLIVISTFALDFIHTDRSVFKIVDLDEAWSFLQVAQGKTLSMKLVRAGRAMNAGVYFVTQNTDDLLDEKLKNNLGLKFAFRSTDINEIKKT
;
A
#
# COMPACT_ATOMS: atom_id res chain seq x y z
N MET A 1 20.97 14.54 18.15
CA MET A 1 19.61 14.15 18.59
C MET A 1 19.44 12.67 18.28
N TYR A 2 19.29 11.83 19.29
CA TYR A 2 19.05 10.40 19.05
C TYR A 2 17.55 10.18 18.96
N LEU A 3 17.06 9.88 17.77
CA LEU A 3 15.71 9.40 17.57
C LEU A 3 15.71 7.88 17.80
N LYS A 4 15.01 7.43 18.83
CA LYS A 4 14.74 6.01 19.09
C LYS A 4 13.23 5.81 19.04
N PRO A 5 12.68 5.58 17.83
CA PRO A 5 11.24 5.46 17.66
C PRO A 5 10.62 4.34 18.49
N ASP A 6 11.34 3.24 18.68
CA ASP A 6 10.97 2.09 19.49
C ASP A 6 10.76 2.45 20.97
N LEU A 7 11.57 3.36 21.51
CA LEU A 7 11.47 3.81 22.91
C LEU A 7 10.39 4.89 23.11
N ALA A 8 10.05 5.62 22.05
CA ALA A 8 9.06 6.70 22.13
C ALA A 8 7.68 6.21 22.56
N SER A 9 7.32 4.96 22.24
CA SER A 9 6.03 4.35 22.55
C SER A 9 5.99 3.62 23.90
N GLN A 10 7.13 3.39 24.53
CA GLN A 10 7.22 2.56 25.75
C GLN A 10 6.95 3.34 27.06
N GLY A 11 6.58 4.62 26.97
CA GLY A 11 6.27 5.45 28.13
C GLY A 11 7.47 5.68 29.06
N VAL A 12 8.70 5.53 28.56
CA VAL A 12 9.92 5.80 29.33
C VAL A 12 10.05 7.29 29.66
N LYS A 13 10.72 7.60 30.78
CA LYS A 13 10.93 8.99 31.21
C LYS A 13 11.63 9.79 30.08
N GLY A 14 10.98 10.84 29.60
CA GLY A 14 11.45 11.67 28.50
C GLY A 14 10.78 11.38 27.15
N SER A 15 9.88 10.40 27.08
CA SER A 15 9.02 10.17 25.91
C SER A 15 8.08 11.37 25.73
N VAL A 16 8.11 11.98 24.54
CA VAL A 16 7.25 13.13 24.19
C VAL A 16 5.99 12.74 23.43
N THR A 17 5.91 11.50 22.96
CA THR A 17 4.76 10.97 22.23
C THR A 17 4.66 9.46 22.42
N ASN A 18 3.44 8.96 22.37
CA ASN A 18 3.15 7.53 22.30
C ASN A 18 2.65 7.11 20.91
N ALA A 19 2.75 8.00 19.92
CA ALA A 19 2.42 7.73 18.52
C ALA A 19 3.71 7.51 17.73
N LEU A 20 3.79 6.35 17.06
CA LEU A 20 4.95 5.92 16.27
C LEU A 20 4.87 6.35 14.81
N ALA A 21 3.72 6.87 14.38
CA ALA A 21 3.55 7.36 13.02
C ALA A 21 4.29 8.69 12.82
N ALA A 22 4.93 8.82 11.67
CA ALA A 22 5.69 10.01 11.29
C ALA A 22 5.31 10.50 9.89
N ALA A 23 5.46 11.81 9.66
CA ALA A 23 5.37 12.40 8.35
C ALA A 23 6.63 13.18 8.01
N PHE A 24 7.08 13.05 6.77
CA PHE A 24 8.22 13.75 6.18
C PHE A 24 7.71 14.62 5.02
N VAL A 25 7.65 15.91 5.23
CA VAL A 25 7.00 16.85 4.30
C VAL A 25 7.97 17.90 3.81
N GLY A 26 7.95 18.22 2.53
CA GLY A 26 8.75 19.30 1.93
C GLY A 26 8.93 19.13 0.42
N SER A 27 9.41 20.14 -0.26
CA SER A 27 9.62 20.16 -1.71
C SER A 27 10.65 19.13 -2.18
N LEU A 28 10.66 18.86 -3.48
CA LEU A 28 11.70 18.04 -4.13
C LEU A 28 13.10 18.61 -3.82
N GLY A 29 14.07 17.73 -3.56
CA GLY A 29 15.42 18.10 -3.19
C GLY A 29 15.59 18.68 -1.78
N GLY A 30 14.51 18.75 -0.97
CA GLY A 30 14.54 19.27 0.40
C GLY A 30 15.21 18.36 1.43
N GLY A 31 15.57 17.11 1.09
CA GLY A 31 16.23 16.16 1.98
C GLY A 31 15.28 15.19 2.72
N LYS A 32 13.99 15.18 2.37
CA LYS A 32 12.99 14.27 2.96
C LYS A 32 13.40 12.80 2.89
N SER A 33 13.55 12.30 1.66
CA SER A 33 13.88 10.88 1.41
C SER A 33 15.20 10.49 2.05
N PHE A 34 16.22 11.38 2.01
CA PHE A 34 17.49 11.14 2.68
C PHE A 34 17.30 10.96 4.20
N SER A 35 16.59 11.88 4.85
CA SER A 35 16.38 11.82 6.30
C SER A 35 15.50 10.62 6.71
N ASN A 36 14.47 10.31 5.93
CA ASN A 36 13.64 9.14 6.12
C ASN A 36 14.45 7.84 5.97
N ASN A 37 15.19 7.72 4.87
CA ASN A 37 16.08 6.58 4.61
C ASN A 37 17.09 6.36 5.73
N MET A 38 17.68 7.44 6.27
CA MET A 38 18.60 7.37 7.41
C MET A 38 17.94 6.83 8.67
N ILE A 39 16.70 7.25 8.96
CA ILE A 39 15.95 6.75 10.14
C ILE A 39 15.64 5.27 9.97
N VAL A 40 15.16 4.86 8.79
CA VAL A 40 14.89 3.45 8.49
C VAL A 40 16.16 2.62 8.60
N TYR A 41 17.24 3.03 7.94
CA TYR A 41 18.53 2.36 7.97
C TYR A 41 19.06 2.15 9.39
N TYR A 42 19.13 3.20 10.20
CA TYR A 42 19.59 3.05 11.59
C TYR A 42 18.65 2.20 12.42
N SER A 43 17.34 2.28 12.19
CA SER A 43 16.39 1.42 12.91
C SER A 43 16.63 -0.07 12.59
N VAL A 44 16.90 -0.40 11.34
CA VAL A 44 17.26 -1.77 10.92
C VAL A 44 18.57 -2.23 11.57
N LEU A 45 19.59 -1.38 11.60
CA LEU A 45 20.85 -1.67 12.33
C LEU A 45 20.64 -1.94 13.82
N PHE A 46 19.60 -1.37 14.43
CA PHE A 46 19.20 -1.61 15.80
C PHE A 46 18.21 -2.76 16.00
N GLY A 47 17.96 -3.56 14.94
CA GLY A 47 17.14 -4.76 15.00
C GLY A 47 15.66 -4.55 14.64
N ALA A 48 15.28 -3.39 14.09
CA ALA A 48 13.94 -3.20 13.56
C ALA A 48 13.76 -3.98 12.25
N GLN A 49 12.52 -4.33 11.94
CA GLN A 49 12.11 -4.78 10.61
C GLN A 49 11.47 -3.61 9.86
N ALA A 50 11.70 -3.51 8.57
CA ALA A 50 11.12 -2.47 7.73
C ALA A 50 10.52 -3.04 6.44
N LEU A 51 9.36 -2.50 6.07
CA LEU A 51 8.73 -2.65 4.78
C LEU A 51 8.63 -1.27 4.13
N ILE A 52 9.30 -1.09 3.01
CA ILE A 52 9.27 0.15 2.22
C ILE A 52 8.44 -0.10 0.97
N VAL A 53 7.44 0.72 0.75
CA VAL A 53 6.72 0.82 -0.52
C VAL A 53 7.36 1.94 -1.33
N ASP A 54 8.04 1.58 -2.42
CA ASP A 54 8.88 2.46 -3.24
C ASP A 54 8.37 2.50 -4.70
N PRO A 55 7.32 3.29 -4.99
CA PRO A 55 6.71 3.33 -6.31
C PRO A 55 7.61 3.94 -7.39
N LYS A 56 8.69 4.62 -7.01
CA LYS A 56 9.66 5.22 -7.95
C LYS A 56 10.89 4.36 -8.19
N ALA A 57 11.00 3.22 -7.52
CA ALA A 57 12.14 2.31 -7.60
C ALA A 57 13.50 2.99 -7.31
N GLU A 58 13.52 4.01 -6.43
CA GLU A 58 14.74 4.75 -6.11
C GLU A 58 15.74 3.96 -5.26
N ARG A 59 15.28 2.88 -4.61
CA ARG A 59 16.08 2.08 -3.66
C ARG A 59 16.62 0.77 -4.25
N GLY A 60 16.55 0.60 -5.57
CA GLY A 60 17.00 -0.61 -6.26
C GLY A 60 18.46 -0.98 -6.00
N GLN A 61 19.33 0.02 -5.77
CA GLN A 61 20.78 -0.17 -5.56
C GLN A 61 21.16 -0.29 -4.07
N TRP A 62 20.21 -0.41 -3.14
CA TRP A 62 20.56 -0.43 -1.72
C TRP A 62 21.38 -1.65 -1.30
N LYS A 63 21.22 -2.80 -1.95
CA LYS A 63 22.10 -3.96 -1.72
C LYS A 63 23.57 -3.70 -2.02
N GLU A 64 23.82 -2.83 -2.99
CA GLU A 64 25.19 -2.49 -3.42
C GLU A 64 25.77 -1.34 -2.59
N THR A 65 24.93 -0.38 -2.23
CA THR A 65 25.35 0.85 -1.52
C THR A 65 25.37 0.71 0.00
N LEU A 66 24.72 -0.32 0.54
CA LEU A 66 24.68 -0.64 1.98
C LEU A 66 25.21 -2.06 2.24
N PRO A 67 26.50 -2.34 1.97
CA PRO A 67 27.06 -3.67 2.00
C PRO A 67 26.98 -4.34 3.38
N GLU A 68 26.99 -3.56 4.47
CA GLU A 68 26.92 -4.06 5.84
C GLU A 68 25.60 -4.72 6.20
N ILE A 69 24.50 -4.35 5.52
CA ILE A 69 23.18 -4.96 5.70
C ILE A 69 22.63 -5.62 4.42
N ALA A 70 23.45 -5.74 3.37
CA ALA A 70 23.01 -6.25 2.08
C ALA A 70 22.34 -7.63 2.17
N HIS A 71 22.81 -8.48 3.12
CA HIS A 71 22.26 -9.81 3.38
C HIS A 71 20.87 -9.78 4.04
N GLU A 72 20.50 -8.67 4.67
CA GLU A 72 19.21 -8.43 5.31
C GLU A 72 18.23 -7.64 4.41
N ILE A 73 18.65 -7.27 3.20
CA ILE A 73 17.79 -6.55 2.25
C ILE A 73 17.12 -7.53 1.29
N ASN A 74 15.81 -7.44 1.18
CA ASN A 74 15.02 -8.07 0.13
C ASN A 74 14.40 -6.96 -0.74
N ILE A 75 14.62 -7.04 -2.06
CA ILE A 75 14.01 -6.13 -3.03
C ILE A 75 13.12 -6.96 -3.94
N VAL A 76 11.83 -6.66 -3.88
CA VAL A 76 10.80 -7.27 -4.72
C VAL A 76 10.46 -6.27 -5.82
N ASN A 77 10.86 -6.57 -7.05
CA ASN A 77 10.54 -5.76 -8.22
C ASN A 77 9.30 -6.32 -8.90
N LEU A 78 8.20 -5.62 -8.79
CA LEU A 78 6.96 -5.95 -9.46
C LEU A 78 6.92 -5.26 -10.82
N THR A 79 7.08 -6.05 -11.86
CA THR A 79 7.04 -5.62 -13.26
C THR A 79 5.91 -6.34 -13.99
N SER A 80 5.54 -5.89 -15.18
CA SER A 80 4.56 -6.55 -16.05
C SER A 80 5.04 -7.88 -16.66
N GLU A 81 6.23 -8.39 -16.26
CA GLU A 81 6.74 -9.66 -16.73
C GLU A 81 5.87 -10.83 -16.25
N GLU A 82 5.72 -11.86 -17.09
CA GLU A 82 4.85 -13.03 -16.83
C GLU A 82 5.15 -13.73 -15.50
N GLN A 83 6.42 -13.76 -15.07
CA GLN A 83 6.81 -14.33 -13.77
C GLN A 83 6.18 -13.63 -12.55
N ASN A 84 5.71 -12.40 -12.73
CA ASN A 84 5.08 -11.59 -11.69
C ASN A 84 3.54 -11.62 -11.75
N ARG A 85 2.98 -12.40 -12.70
CA ARG A 85 1.52 -12.49 -12.87
C ARG A 85 0.84 -12.88 -11.56
N GLY A 86 -0.16 -12.10 -11.15
CA GLY A 86 -0.99 -12.35 -9.99
C GLY A 86 -0.30 -12.15 -8.63
N LEU A 87 0.95 -11.68 -8.56
CA LEU A 87 1.63 -11.48 -7.27
C LEU A 87 0.92 -10.48 -6.35
N LEU A 88 0.14 -9.56 -6.90
CA LEU A 88 -0.69 -8.61 -6.16
C LEU A 88 -2.18 -9.01 -6.16
N ASP A 89 -2.53 -10.21 -6.62
CA ASP A 89 -3.91 -10.67 -6.51
C ASP A 89 -4.28 -10.85 -5.03
N PRO A 90 -5.43 -10.35 -4.58
CA PRO A 90 -5.90 -10.51 -3.20
C PRO A 90 -5.86 -11.96 -2.69
N TYR A 91 -6.11 -12.93 -3.56
CA TYR A 91 -6.10 -14.34 -3.20
C TYR A 91 -4.71 -14.97 -3.13
N VAL A 92 -3.70 -14.28 -3.64
CA VAL A 92 -2.29 -14.69 -3.58
C VAL A 92 -1.58 -14.01 -2.40
N ILE A 93 -1.82 -12.72 -2.22
CA ILE A 93 -1.09 -11.92 -1.24
C ILE A 93 -1.63 -12.05 0.19
N MET A 94 -2.91 -12.45 0.34
CA MET A 94 -3.56 -12.61 1.64
C MET A 94 -3.74 -14.09 1.97
N GLU A 95 -3.18 -14.53 3.09
CA GLU A 95 -3.29 -15.92 3.53
C GLU A 95 -4.70 -16.28 4.02
N ASN A 96 -5.38 -15.32 4.68
CA ASN A 96 -6.70 -15.56 5.24
C ASN A 96 -7.81 -15.35 4.19
N PRO A 97 -8.66 -16.37 3.93
CA PRO A 97 -9.73 -16.25 2.92
C PRO A 97 -10.71 -15.09 3.15
N LYS A 98 -10.98 -14.71 4.40
CA LYS A 98 -11.85 -13.55 4.69
C LYS A 98 -11.20 -12.22 4.33
N ASP A 99 -9.90 -12.12 4.54
CA ASP A 99 -9.14 -10.92 4.22
C ASP A 99 -8.97 -10.81 2.70
N SER A 100 -8.74 -11.94 2.00
CA SER A 100 -8.76 -12.02 0.53
C SER A 100 -10.11 -11.58 -0.05
N GLU A 101 -11.24 -12.11 0.48
CA GLU A 101 -12.60 -11.72 0.06
C GLU A 101 -12.81 -10.21 0.24
N SER A 102 -12.43 -9.68 1.40
CA SER A 102 -12.60 -8.26 1.70
C SER A 102 -11.78 -7.38 0.76
N LEU A 103 -10.52 -7.74 0.53
CA LEU A 103 -9.64 -7.00 -0.37
C LEU A 103 -10.09 -7.10 -1.84
N ALA A 104 -10.56 -8.28 -2.28
CA ALA A 104 -11.13 -8.46 -3.62
C ALA A 104 -12.37 -7.57 -3.83
N ILE A 105 -13.26 -7.48 -2.83
CA ILE A 105 -14.40 -6.56 -2.87
C ILE A 105 -13.90 -5.10 -2.98
N ASP A 106 -12.96 -4.69 -2.15
CA ASP A 106 -12.44 -3.32 -2.13
C ASP A 106 -11.82 -2.95 -3.49
N ILE A 107 -11.02 -3.83 -4.07
CA ILE A 107 -10.36 -3.60 -5.36
C ILE A 107 -11.36 -3.58 -6.51
N LEU A 108 -12.24 -4.60 -6.63
CA LEU A 108 -13.18 -4.66 -7.75
C LEU A 108 -14.24 -3.56 -7.68
N THR A 109 -14.70 -3.16 -6.49
CA THR A 109 -15.58 -2.00 -6.35
C THR A 109 -14.87 -0.69 -6.66
N PHE A 110 -13.59 -0.56 -6.31
CA PHE A 110 -12.78 0.59 -6.67
C PHE A 110 -12.61 0.71 -8.19
N LEU A 111 -12.19 -0.37 -8.86
CA LEU A 111 -11.96 -0.37 -10.30
C LEU A 111 -13.25 -0.15 -11.10
N THR A 112 -14.34 -0.81 -10.72
CA THR A 112 -15.61 -0.74 -11.48
C THR A 112 -16.50 0.44 -11.12
N GLY A 113 -16.21 1.14 -10.00
CA GLY A 113 -17.10 2.17 -9.47
C GLY A 113 -18.42 1.62 -8.88
N ILE A 114 -18.59 0.29 -8.77
CA ILE A 114 -19.80 -0.30 -8.20
C ILE A 114 -19.84 0.00 -6.71
N SER A 115 -20.84 0.79 -6.30
CA SER A 115 -21.04 1.14 -4.90
C SER A 115 -21.71 0.01 -4.12
N SER A 116 -21.37 -0.17 -2.85
CA SER A 116 -22.10 -1.07 -1.93
C SER A 116 -23.59 -0.69 -1.76
N ARG A 117 -24.00 0.48 -2.24
CA ARG A 117 -25.39 0.93 -2.27
C ARG A 117 -26.12 0.58 -3.56
N ASP A 118 -25.40 0.07 -4.56
CA ASP A 118 -26.01 -0.44 -5.79
C ASP A 118 -26.71 -1.77 -5.49
N GLY A 119 -28.02 -1.72 -5.43
CA GLY A 119 -28.85 -2.88 -5.05
C GLY A 119 -28.92 -3.98 -6.12
N GLU A 120 -28.48 -3.70 -7.36
CA GLU A 120 -28.51 -4.65 -8.46
C GLU A 120 -27.13 -5.25 -8.74
N LYS A 121 -26.12 -4.41 -8.94
CA LYS A 121 -24.77 -4.86 -9.35
C LYS A 121 -23.94 -5.39 -8.20
N PHE A 122 -23.97 -4.70 -7.04
CA PHE A 122 -23.13 -5.10 -5.91
C PHE A 122 -23.42 -6.51 -5.37
N PRO A 123 -24.69 -6.95 -5.20
CA PRO A 123 -24.98 -8.32 -4.79
C PRO A 123 -24.48 -9.39 -5.76
N VAL A 124 -24.55 -9.11 -7.08
CA VAL A 124 -24.05 -10.01 -8.13
C VAL A 124 -22.53 -10.13 -8.04
N LEU A 125 -21.82 -9.01 -8.02
CA LEU A 125 -20.36 -8.97 -7.87
C LEU A 125 -19.90 -9.70 -6.59
N ARG A 126 -20.54 -9.39 -5.46
CA ARG A 126 -20.20 -10.00 -4.18
C ARG A 126 -20.43 -11.51 -4.16
N LYS A 127 -21.48 -11.99 -4.82
CA LYS A 127 -21.78 -13.43 -4.95
C LYS A 127 -20.67 -14.14 -5.72
N ALA A 128 -20.21 -13.58 -6.85
CA ALA A 128 -19.12 -14.14 -7.63
C ALA A 128 -17.80 -14.17 -6.84
N ILE A 129 -17.42 -13.07 -6.16
CA ILE A 129 -16.24 -13.00 -5.29
C ILE A 129 -16.30 -14.10 -4.21
N ARG A 130 -17.45 -14.27 -3.56
CA ARG A 130 -17.62 -15.30 -2.53
C ARG A 130 -17.54 -16.71 -3.08
N ALA A 131 -18.06 -16.98 -4.27
CA ALA A 131 -17.94 -18.27 -4.94
C ALA A 131 -16.47 -18.63 -5.16
N VAL A 132 -15.67 -17.69 -5.71
CA VAL A 132 -14.23 -17.85 -5.91
C VAL A 132 -13.48 -18.02 -4.58
N THR A 133 -13.84 -17.25 -3.54
CA THR A 133 -13.21 -17.40 -2.21
C THR A 133 -13.36 -18.80 -1.64
N ASN A 134 -14.48 -19.49 -1.93
CA ASN A 134 -14.76 -20.83 -1.45
C ASN A 134 -14.33 -21.95 -2.42
N SER A 135 -13.76 -21.61 -3.57
CA SER A 135 -13.23 -22.58 -4.54
C SER A 135 -11.80 -23.01 -4.19
N GLU A 136 -11.31 -24.06 -4.85
CA GLU A 136 -9.89 -24.47 -4.76
C GLU A 136 -9.00 -23.56 -5.59
N GLU A 137 -9.44 -23.17 -6.78
CA GLU A 137 -8.75 -22.24 -7.65
C GLU A 137 -9.23 -20.80 -7.39
N ARG A 138 -8.36 -19.93 -6.94
CA ARG A 138 -8.68 -18.57 -6.51
C ARG A 138 -7.87 -17.54 -7.26
N GLY A 139 -8.53 -16.48 -7.71
CA GLY A 139 -7.90 -15.37 -8.39
C GLY A 139 -8.93 -14.36 -8.87
N LEU A 140 -8.54 -13.12 -9.09
CA LEU A 140 -9.47 -12.11 -9.60
C LEU A 140 -9.96 -12.44 -11.00
N PHE A 141 -9.16 -13.14 -11.82
CA PHE A 141 -9.61 -13.58 -13.14
C PHE A 141 -10.75 -14.62 -13.02
N LYS A 142 -10.71 -15.50 -12.01
CA LYS A 142 -11.78 -16.44 -11.72
C LYS A 142 -13.10 -15.76 -11.37
N VAL A 143 -13.07 -14.54 -10.83
CA VAL A 143 -14.28 -13.75 -10.59
C VAL A 143 -14.96 -13.36 -11.90
N ILE A 144 -14.19 -13.06 -12.94
CA ILE A 144 -14.71 -12.78 -14.29
C ILE A 144 -15.40 -14.04 -14.86
N GLU A 145 -14.74 -15.20 -14.73
CA GLU A 145 -15.28 -16.48 -15.19
C GLU A 145 -16.60 -16.83 -14.47
N GLU A 146 -16.66 -16.65 -13.15
CA GLU A 146 -17.86 -16.88 -12.35
C GLU A 146 -19.02 -15.95 -12.73
N LEU A 147 -18.73 -14.67 -12.97
CA LEU A 147 -19.73 -13.70 -13.46
C LEU A 147 -20.26 -14.09 -14.84
N ARG A 148 -19.41 -14.58 -15.75
CA ARG A 148 -19.81 -15.07 -17.06
C ARG A 148 -20.65 -16.34 -16.97
N ALA A 149 -20.30 -17.26 -16.07
CA ALA A 149 -21.03 -18.50 -15.82
C ALA A 149 -22.46 -18.24 -15.31
N GLU A 150 -22.68 -17.17 -14.54
CA GLU A 150 -24.03 -16.77 -14.10
C GLU A 150 -24.94 -16.35 -15.27
N GLY A 151 -24.38 -15.78 -16.33
CA GLY A 151 -25.04 -15.56 -17.63
C GLY A 151 -26.20 -14.56 -17.63
N THR A 152 -26.37 -13.74 -16.60
CA THR A 152 -27.36 -12.66 -16.58
C THR A 152 -26.80 -11.42 -17.31
N ALA A 153 -27.68 -10.54 -17.81
CA ALA A 153 -27.23 -9.29 -18.44
C ALA A 153 -26.38 -8.42 -17.48
N ILE A 154 -26.71 -8.42 -16.19
CA ILE A 154 -26.00 -7.68 -15.16
C ILE A 154 -24.61 -8.30 -14.92
N SER A 155 -24.55 -9.63 -14.72
CA SER A 155 -23.28 -10.32 -14.47
C SER A 155 -22.33 -10.22 -15.67
N THR A 156 -22.85 -10.37 -16.89
CA THR A 156 -22.07 -10.20 -18.11
C THR A 156 -21.52 -8.77 -18.24
N SER A 157 -22.33 -7.74 -17.99
CA SER A 157 -21.89 -6.35 -18.02
C SER A 157 -20.80 -6.05 -17.00
N ILE A 158 -20.89 -6.65 -15.81
CA ILE A 158 -19.84 -6.51 -14.79
C ILE A 158 -18.56 -7.23 -15.22
N ALA A 159 -18.69 -8.45 -15.75
CA ALA A 159 -17.56 -9.22 -16.26
C ALA A 159 -16.81 -8.47 -17.35
N ASP A 160 -17.53 -7.94 -18.36
CA ASP A 160 -16.94 -7.17 -19.47
C ASP A 160 -16.22 -5.91 -18.96
N HIS A 161 -16.78 -5.24 -17.96
CA HIS A 161 -16.14 -4.07 -17.34
C HIS A 161 -14.84 -4.46 -16.63
N ILE A 162 -14.85 -5.52 -15.80
CA ILE A 162 -13.63 -5.96 -15.10
C ILE A 162 -12.58 -6.44 -16.13
N GLU A 163 -13.00 -7.21 -17.12
CA GLU A 163 -12.10 -7.73 -18.16
C GLU A 163 -11.42 -6.62 -18.97
N SER A 164 -12.08 -5.48 -19.19
CA SER A 164 -11.46 -4.33 -19.87
C SER A 164 -10.20 -3.80 -19.17
N PHE A 165 -10.02 -4.05 -17.88
CA PHE A 165 -8.78 -3.74 -17.18
C PHE A 165 -7.67 -4.73 -17.51
N THR A 166 -8.00 -5.99 -17.81
CA THR A 166 -7.00 -7.04 -18.08
C THR A 166 -6.31 -6.90 -19.43
N ASP A 167 -6.80 -6.02 -20.32
CA ASP A 167 -6.17 -5.68 -21.60
C ASP A 167 -4.82 -4.95 -21.42
N TYR A 168 -4.51 -4.47 -20.23
CA TYR A 168 -3.26 -3.80 -19.92
C TYR A 168 -2.26 -4.79 -19.32
N ASP A 169 -1.06 -4.89 -19.90
CA ASP A 169 0.01 -5.78 -19.42
C ASP A 169 0.28 -5.61 -17.90
N PHE A 170 0.21 -4.37 -17.44
CA PHE A 170 0.41 -4.03 -16.05
C PHE A 170 -0.67 -4.63 -15.11
N ALA A 171 -1.89 -4.85 -15.59
CA ALA A 171 -2.96 -5.48 -14.81
C ALA A 171 -2.65 -6.94 -14.47
N HIS A 172 -1.74 -7.60 -15.20
CA HIS A 172 -1.32 -8.97 -14.91
C HIS A 172 -0.82 -9.13 -13.47
N LEU A 173 -0.29 -8.08 -12.85
CA LEU A 173 0.10 -8.12 -11.44
C LEU A 173 -1.10 -8.37 -10.49
N LEU A 174 -2.28 -7.85 -10.83
CA LEU A 174 -3.49 -7.95 -9.99
C LEU A 174 -4.33 -9.18 -10.31
N PHE A 175 -4.35 -9.63 -11.57
CA PHE A 175 -5.28 -10.65 -12.04
C PHE A 175 -4.60 -12.00 -12.20
N SER A 176 -4.76 -12.86 -11.19
CA SER A 176 -4.36 -14.27 -11.22
C SER A 176 -5.48 -15.16 -11.75
N ASP A 177 -5.10 -16.19 -12.47
CA ASP A 177 -5.97 -17.31 -12.90
C ASP A 177 -5.99 -18.49 -11.90
N GLY A 178 -5.29 -18.35 -10.77
CA GLY A 178 -5.22 -19.37 -9.73
C GLY A 178 -3.94 -20.22 -9.75
N ASP A 179 -3.12 -20.12 -10.79
CA ASP A 179 -1.90 -20.93 -10.96
C ASP A 179 -0.61 -20.25 -10.42
N VAL A 180 -0.75 -19.26 -9.53
CA VAL A 180 0.40 -18.55 -8.98
C VAL A 180 1.15 -19.41 -7.98
N THR A 181 2.39 -19.73 -8.29
CA THR A 181 3.28 -20.55 -7.46
C THR A 181 4.23 -19.75 -6.58
N GLN A 182 4.30 -18.45 -6.77
CA GLN A 182 5.17 -17.54 -6.04
C GLN A 182 4.35 -16.60 -5.15
N SER A 183 4.88 -16.24 -4.01
CA SER A 183 4.32 -15.23 -3.12
C SER A 183 5.39 -14.21 -2.74
N ILE A 184 4.97 -13.02 -2.35
CA ILE A 184 5.88 -12.00 -1.84
C ILE A 184 6.35 -12.43 -0.44
N SER A 185 7.65 -12.69 -0.29
CA SER A 185 8.26 -13.00 1.01
C SER A 185 8.77 -11.73 1.68
N LEU A 186 8.48 -11.58 2.98
CA LEU A 186 8.97 -10.50 3.85
C LEU A 186 9.89 -11.03 4.96
N GLU A 187 10.71 -12.03 4.65
CA GLU A 187 11.56 -12.73 5.65
C GLU A 187 12.78 -11.92 6.09
N LYS A 188 13.17 -10.89 5.36
CA LYS A 188 14.34 -10.08 5.68
C LYS A 188 14.00 -8.93 6.63
N GLN A 189 15.03 -8.39 7.29
CA GLN A 189 14.83 -7.22 8.16
C GLN A 189 14.40 -5.98 7.36
N LEU A 190 14.89 -5.82 6.14
CA LEU A 190 14.54 -4.71 5.25
C LEU A 190 13.95 -5.25 3.96
N ASN A 191 12.66 -5.06 3.78
CA ASN A 191 11.92 -5.46 2.60
C ASN A 191 11.49 -4.22 1.83
N ILE A 192 11.79 -4.18 0.54
CA ILE A 192 11.48 -3.07 -0.36
C ILE A 192 10.62 -3.62 -1.50
N ILE A 193 9.39 -3.12 -1.61
CA ILE A 193 8.49 -3.44 -2.72
C ILE A 193 8.55 -2.27 -3.69
N GLN A 194 9.07 -2.53 -4.88
CA GLN A 194 9.13 -1.61 -6.00
C GLN A 194 8.11 -2.05 -7.04
N VAL A 195 7.29 -1.13 -7.51
CA VAL A 195 6.34 -1.40 -8.58
C VAL A 195 6.75 -0.56 -9.78
N ALA A 196 7.29 -1.20 -10.79
CA ALA A 196 7.67 -0.51 -12.01
C ALA A 196 6.44 0.01 -12.76
N ASP A 197 6.61 1.08 -13.51
CA ASP A 197 5.63 1.63 -14.45
C ASP A 197 4.29 2.11 -13.84
N LEU A 198 4.27 2.38 -12.52
CA LEU A 198 3.12 3.03 -11.90
C LEU A 198 2.86 4.40 -12.53
N VAL A 199 1.66 4.58 -13.03
CA VAL A 199 1.15 5.89 -13.48
C VAL A 199 0.27 6.45 -12.38
N LEU A 200 0.82 7.38 -11.60
CA LEU A 200 0.08 8.00 -10.49
C LEU A 200 -0.68 9.22 -11.00
N PRO A 201 -1.93 9.41 -10.56
CA PRO A 201 -2.69 10.60 -10.97
C PRO A 201 -2.03 11.87 -10.46
N ASP A 202 -2.18 12.97 -11.19
CA ASP A 202 -1.78 14.27 -10.68
C ASP A 202 -2.62 14.67 -9.48
N LYS A 203 -2.04 15.44 -8.56
CA LYS A 203 -2.68 15.84 -7.31
C LYS A 203 -4.02 16.56 -7.49
N GLU A 204 -4.16 17.29 -8.59
CA GLU A 204 -5.35 18.10 -8.90
C GLU A 204 -6.40 17.31 -9.70
N THR A 205 -6.06 16.11 -10.17
CA THR A 205 -6.98 15.25 -10.94
C THR A 205 -8.09 14.72 -10.03
N SER A 206 -9.33 14.91 -10.42
CA SER A 206 -10.46 14.33 -9.69
C SER A 206 -10.56 12.83 -9.95
N PHE A 207 -11.13 12.07 -9.00
CA PHE A 207 -11.23 10.61 -9.13
C PHE A 207 -11.97 10.17 -10.39
N GLU A 208 -12.98 10.93 -10.83
CA GLU A 208 -13.77 10.68 -12.02
C GLU A 208 -12.97 10.86 -13.33
N GLU A 209 -11.83 11.52 -13.26
CA GLU A 209 -10.94 11.79 -14.40
C GLU A 209 -9.76 10.82 -14.48
N TYR A 210 -9.64 9.88 -13.53
CA TYR A 210 -8.55 8.90 -13.54
C TYR A 210 -8.59 8.04 -14.79
N THR A 211 -7.46 7.94 -15.46
CA THR A 211 -7.25 6.99 -16.56
C THR A 211 -7.25 5.55 -16.02
N THR A 212 -7.44 4.59 -16.91
CA THR A 212 -7.39 3.16 -16.53
C THR A 212 -6.06 2.77 -15.88
N MET A 213 -4.94 3.32 -16.37
CA MET A 213 -3.61 3.05 -15.79
C MET A 213 -3.46 3.65 -14.38
N GLU A 214 -4.01 4.84 -14.14
CA GLU A 214 -4.03 5.45 -12.81
C GLU A 214 -4.90 4.66 -11.83
N LEU A 215 -6.08 4.20 -12.28
CA LEU A 215 -6.94 3.32 -11.47
C LEU A 215 -6.22 2.03 -11.08
N LEU A 216 -5.58 1.35 -12.03
CA LEU A 216 -4.81 0.13 -11.77
C LEU A 216 -3.64 0.40 -10.81
N SER A 217 -2.90 1.50 -11.03
CA SER A 217 -1.78 1.88 -10.17
C SER A 217 -2.20 2.14 -8.74
N VAL A 218 -3.29 2.86 -8.54
CA VAL A 218 -3.84 3.12 -7.20
C VAL A 218 -4.37 1.82 -6.56
N ALA A 219 -5.03 0.95 -7.34
CA ALA A 219 -5.49 -0.35 -6.86
C ALA A 219 -4.32 -1.21 -6.34
N MET A 220 -3.19 -1.25 -7.05
CA MET A 220 -1.99 -1.96 -6.62
C MET A 220 -1.42 -1.40 -5.31
N LEU A 221 -1.36 -0.07 -5.18
CA LEU A 221 -0.92 0.56 -3.93
C LEU A 221 -1.85 0.25 -2.75
N ILE A 222 -3.16 0.13 -2.99
CA ILE A 222 -4.12 -0.31 -1.96
C ILE A 222 -3.83 -1.74 -1.53
N VAL A 223 -3.57 -2.65 -2.48
CA VAL A 223 -3.21 -4.05 -2.18
C VAL A 223 -1.95 -4.11 -1.35
N ILE A 224 -0.86 -3.47 -1.80
CA ILE A 224 0.43 -3.47 -1.11
C ILE A 224 0.30 -2.87 0.29
N SER A 225 -0.45 -1.79 0.43
CA SER A 225 -0.66 -1.14 1.73
C SER A 225 -1.53 -2.00 2.66
N THR A 226 -2.46 -2.81 2.11
CA THR A 226 -3.22 -3.78 2.90
C THR A 226 -2.32 -4.92 3.37
N PHE A 227 -1.45 -5.43 2.51
CA PHE A 227 -0.42 -6.40 2.86
C PHE A 227 0.53 -5.87 3.96
N ALA A 228 0.80 -4.57 3.97
CA ALA A 228 1.58 -3.95 5.04
C ALA A 228 0.90 -4.03 6.43
N LEU A 229 -0.44 -4.18 6.50
CA LEU A 229 -1.12 -4.46 7.75
C LEU A 229 -0.75 -5.83 8.31
N ASP A 230 -0.66 -6.85 7.47
CA ASP A 230 -0.25 -8.18 7.90
C ASP A 230 1.19 -8.17 8.41
N PHE A 231 2.09 -7.46 7.72
CA PHE A 231 3.44 -7.22 8.21
C PHE A 231 3.46 -6.56 9.60
N ILE A 232 2.62 -5.56 9.86
CA ILE A 232 2.49 -4.92 11.18
C ILE A 232 2.04 -5.93 12.24
N HIS A 233 1.13 -6.85 11.90
CA HIS A 233 0.55 -7.81 12.83
C HIS A 233 1.44 -9.01 13.16
N THR A 234 2.62 -9.13 12.58
CA THR A 234 3.61 -10.15 12.95
C THR A 234 4.12 -9.95 14.40
N ASP A 235 5.27 -10.46 14.76
CA ASP A 235 5.83 -10.42 16.12
C ASP A 235 5.85 -8.99 16.70
N ARG A 236 5.07 -8.76 17.77
CA ARG A 236 4.99 -7.47 18.48
C ARG A 236 6.26 -7.12 19.26
N SER A 237 7.10 -8.09 19.56
CA SER A 237 8.35 -7.85 20.31
C SER A 237 9.39 -7.10 19.45
N VAL A 238 9.29 -7.20 18.15
CA VAL A 238 10.16 -6.51 17.19
C VAL A 238 9.53 -5.18 16.76
N PHE A 239 10.31 -4.10 16.83
CA PHE A 239 9.89 -2.82 16.27
C PHE A 239 9.85 -2.90 14.75
N LYS A 240 8.76 -2.42 14.16
CA LYS A 240 8.56 -2.44 12.72
C LYS A 240 8.38 -1.03 12.17
N ILE A 241 8.76 -0.87 10.91
CA ILE A 241 8.51 0.36 10.14
C ILE A 241 7.81 -0.02 8.85
N VAL A 242 6.68 0.61 8.57
CA VAL A 242 6.06 0.66 7.25
C VAL A 242 6.31 2.05 6.69
N ASP A 243 7.11 2.13 5.64
CA ASP A 243 7.48 3.37 4.98
C ASP A 243 6.73 3.47 3.64
N LEU A 244 5.87 4.47 3.54
CA LEU A 244 5.04 4.73 2.37
C LEU A 244 5.59 5.95 1.65
N ASP A 245 6.43 5.71 0.65
CA ASP A 245 6.92 6.79 -0.20
C ASP A 245 5.84 7.21 -1.21
N GLU A 246 5.82 8.48 -1.59
CA GLU A 246 4.75 9.07 -2.43
C GLU A 246 3.32 8.77 -1.93
N ALA A 247 3.16 8.75 -0.61
CA ALA A 247 1.89 8.37 0.05
C ALA A 247 0.69 9.21 -0.39
N TRP A 248 0.92 10.42 -0.91
CA TRP A 248 -0.13 11.31 -1.39
C TRP A 248 -1.01 10.67 -2.45
N SER A 249 -0.45 9.84 -3.32
CA SER A 249 -1.15 9.27 -4.46
C SER A 249 -2.36 8.42 -4.05
N PHE A 250 -2.21 7.56 -3.04
CA PHE A 250 -3.33 6.76 -2.55
C PHE A 250 -4.12 7.44 -1.42
N LEU A 251 -3.53 8.40 -0.71
CA LEU A 251 -4.25 9.18 0.31
C LEU A 251 -5.37 10.07 -0.27
N GLN A 252 -5.38 10.30 -1.56
CA GLN A 252 -6.45 11.06 -2.22
C GLN A 252 -7.76 10.26 -2.29
N VAL A 253 -7.70 8.95 -2.43
CA VAL A 253 -8.88 8.08 -2.55
C VAL A 253 -9.41 7.64 -1.18
N ALA A 254 -10.73 7.42 -1.08
CA ALA A 254 -11.38 7.08 0.18
C ALA A 254 -10.86 5.79 0.82
N GLN A 255 -10.56 4.79 0.00
CA GLN A 255 -9.98 3.51 0.42
C GLN A 255 -8.60 3.71 1.02
N GLY A 256 -7.73 4.48 0.36
CA GLY A 256 -6.38 4.79 0.85
C GLY A 256 -6.38 5.57 2.16
N LYS A 257 -7.28 6.55 2.31
CA LYS A 257 -7.47 7.28 3.59
C LYS A 257 -7.85 6.34 4.72
N THR A 258 -8.83 5.47 4.47
CA THR A 258 -9.29 4.49 5.46
C THR A 258 -8.18 3.54 5.85
N LEU A 259 -7.42 3.05 4.88
CA LEU A 259 -6.31 2.13 5.09
C LEU A 259 -5.17 2.78 5.87
N SER A 260 -4.79 4.01 5.54
CA SER A 260 -3.77 4.77 6.28
C SER A 260 -4.13 4.92 7.76
N MET A 261 -5.40 5.19 8.06
CA MET A 261 -5.90 5.24 9.43
C MET A 261 -5.85 3.88 10.13
N LYS A 262 -6.11 2.79 9.40
CA LYS A 262 -5.97 1.42 9.94
C LYS A 262 -4.49 1.12 10.24
N LEU A 263 -3.58 1.42 9.32
CA LEU A 263 -2.13 1.24 9.49
C LEU A 263 -1.61 1.99 10.73
N VAL A 264 -1.94 3.26 10.87
CA VAL A 264 -1.48 4.08 12.01
C VAL A 264 -2.02 3.54 13.35
N ARG A 265 -3.28 3.12 13.40
CA ARG A 265 -3.89 2.54 14.60
C ARG A 265 -3.27 1.17 14.94
N ALA A 266 -3.11 0.31 13.94
CA ALA A 266 -2.47 -0.99 14.09
C ALA A 266 -1.02 -0.82 14.55
N GLY A 267 -0.27 0.10 13.92
CA GLY A 267 1.11 0.40 14.27
C GLY A 267 1.29 0.74 15.74
N ARG A 268 0.43 1.62 16.26
CA ARG A 268 0.45 1.96 17.71
C ARG A 268 0.22 0.75 18.61
N ALA A 269 -0.69 -0.16 18.24
CA ALA A 269 -1.01 -1.34 19.04
C ALA A 269 0.07 -2.43 18.93
N MET A 270 0.78 -2.50 17.79
CA MET A 270 1.65 -3.60 17.41
C MET A 270 3.15 -3.22 17.39
N ASN A 271 3.54 -2.13 18.04
CA ASN A 271 4.93 -1.65 18.07
C ASN A 271 5.49 -1.38 16.67
N ALA A 272 4.71 -0.69 15.83
CA ALA A 272 5.13 -0.35 14.47
C ALA A 272 4.96 1.14 14.16
N GLY A 273 5.97 1.74 13.54
CA GLY A 273 5.94 3.08 12.97
C GLY A 273 5.39 3.05 11.55
N VAL A 274 4.50 3.98 11.22
CA VAL A 274 4.04 4.19 9.84
C VAL A 274 4.54 5.55 9.38
N TYR A 275 5.37 5.57 8.36
CA TYR A 275 6.03 6.77 7.84
C TYR A 275 5.42 7.16 6.51
N PHE A 276 5.00 8.41 6.42
CA PHE A 276 4.44 8.99 5.21
C PHE A 276 5.43 10.01 4.66
N VAL A 277 5.94 9.75 3.48
CA VAL A 277 6.81 10.69 2.76
C VAL A 277 5.98 11.37 1.68
N THR A 278 5.88 12.69 1.75
CA THR A 278 5.05 13.47 0.83
C THR A 278 5.63 14.85 0.54
N GLN A 279 5.18 15.46 -0.56
CA GLN A 279 5.71 16.76 -1.00
C GLN A 279 5.01 17.92 -0.31
N ASN A 280 3.77 17.77 0.12
CA ASN A 280 2.95 18.84 0.68
C ASN A 280 2.25 18.42 1.98
N THR A 281 2.03 19.39 2.87
CA THR A 281 1.25 19.19 4.11
C THR A 281 -0.21 18.90 3.82
N ASP A 282 -0.73 19.42 2.70
CA ASP A 282 -2.11 19.22 2.29
C ASP A 282 -2.45 17.77 1.93
N ASP A 283 -1.45 16.97 1.56
CA ASP A 283 -1.62 15.53 1.32
C ASP A 283 -2.04 14.78 2.59
N LEU A 284 -1.72 15.34 3.75
CA LEU A 284 -2.07 14.83 5.07
C LEU A 284 -3.31 15.54 5.65
N LEU A 285 -4.20 16.10 4.79
CA LEU A 285 -5.32 16.97 5.19
C LEU A 285 -6.36 16.35 6.13
N ASP A 286 -6.44 15.02 6.19
CA ASP A 286 -7.33 14.39 7.18
C ASP A 286 -6.85 14.74 8.59
N GLU A 287 -7.64 15.58 9.31
CA GLU A 287 -7.32 15.99 10.68
C GLU A 287 -7.13 14.79 11.61
N LYS A 288 -7.85 13.69 11.36
CA LYS A 288 -7.70 12.46 12.17
C LYS A 288 -6.33 11.82 11.92
N LEU A 289 -5.85 11.81 10.67
CA LEU A 289 -4.50 11.35 10.36
C LEU A 289 -3.46 12.27 11.01
N LYS A 290 -3.56 13.58 10.81
CA LYS A 290 -2.66 14.59 11.43
C LYS A 290 -2.53 14.44 12.95
N ASN A 291 -3.65 14.21 13.62
CA ASN A 291 -3.70 14.07 15.08
C ASN A 291 -3.11 12.74 15.59
N ASN A 292 -2.93 11.75 14.71
CA ASN A 292 -2.31 10.48 15.04
C ASN A 292 -0.83 10.39 14.65
N LEU A 293 -0.29 11.42 13.98
CA LEU A 293 1.14 11.54 13.69
C LEU A 293 1.88 12.07 14.93
N GLY A 294 2.76 11.23 15.49
CA GLY A 294 3.56 11.60 16.66
C GLY A 294 4.77 12.46 16.31
N LEU A 295 5.31 12.29 15.11
CA LEU A 295 6.48 13.03 14.62
C LEU A 295 6.15 13.65 13.26
N LYS A 296 6.55 14.92 13.11
CA LYS A 296 6.39 15.68 11.87
C LYS A 296 7.72 16.31 11.54
N PHE A 297 8.29 15.92 10.42
CA PHE A 297 9.54 16.47 9.90
C PHE A 297 9.22 17.39 8.72
N ALA A 298 9.41 18.67 8.94
CA ALA A 298 9.26 19.68 7.90
C ALA A 298 10.64 19.97 7.28
N PHE A 299 10.71 19.88 5.96
CA PHE A 299 11.88 20.18 5.18
C PHE A 299 11.67 21.46 4.36
N ARG A 300 12.70 21.92 3.70
CA ARG A 300 12.62 23.12 2.87
C ARG A 300 11.43 23.02 1.91
N SER A 301 10.55 24.01 1.96
CA SER A 301 9.50 24.22 0.97
C SER A 301 9.78 25.51 0.17
N THR A 302 9.44 25.49 -1.10
CA THR A 302 9.47 26.69 -1.96
C THR A 302 8.11 27.37 -2.03
N ASP A 303 7.05 26.72 -1.50
CA ASP A 303 5.70 27.27 -1.45
C ASP A 303 5.50 28.05 -0.14
N ILE A 304 5.17 29.34 -0.27
CA ILE A 304 4.92 30.26 0.86
C ILE A 304 3.70 29.80 1.71
N ASN A 305 2.71 29.18 1.07
CA ASN A 305 1.52 28.68 1.79
C ASN A 305 1.87 27.44 2.62
N GLU A 306 2.75 26.58 2.12
CA GLU A 306 3.26 25.42 2.86
C GLU A 306 4.10 25.86 4.07
N ILE A 307 4.96 26.87 3.91
CA ILE A 307 5.79 27.41 5.00
C ILE A 307 4.93 27.96 6.15
N LYS A 308 3.75 28.49 5.86
CA LYS A 308 2.82 29.01 6.89
C LYS A 308 2.04 27.92 7.62
N LYS A 309 1.97 26.70 7.06
CA LYS A 309 1.21 25.55 7.62
C LYS A 309 2.09 24.63 8.48
N THR A 310 3.42 24.74 8.34
CA THR A 310 4.42 24.00 9.12
C THR A 310 4.82 24.77 10.37
#